data_183cf49d51b50b01ededc580a7693404
#
_entry.id   183cf49d51b50b01ededc580a7693404
#
_cell.length_a   1.000
_cell.length_b   1.000
_cell.length_c   1.000
_cell.angle_alpha   90.00
_cell.angle_beta   90.00
_cell.angle_gamma   90.00
#
_symmetry.space_group_name_H-M   'P 1'
#
loop_
_entity.id
_entity.type
_entity.pdbx_description
1 polymer ?
#
loop_
_entity_poly.entity_id
_entity_poly.type
_entity_poly.pdbx_seq_one_letter_code
_entity_poly.pdbx_strand_id
1 'polypeptide(L)'
;MELTDLENLSSKLGALLLEKKMFFTCAESCTGGLLSQSIVSVSGSSAWFGCSFITYSNYSKHKMLGVSKDSLKSYGAVSEEVVGEMVNGALSESRANLGIAISGIAGPGGGSSERPVGTVCIAWKLNEGAEIKETFLFDGNRNEVRYRTVLKALEGAIDLLK
;
A
#
# COMPACT_ATOMS: atom_id res chain seq x y z
N MET A 1 -6.00 -18.31 -7.73
CA MET A 1 -5.02 -17.24 -7.41
C MET A 1 -4.15 -17.79 -6.30
N GLU A 2 -2.93 -18.05 -6.61
CA GLU A 2 -2.00 -18.64 -5.65
C GLU A 2 -1.22 -17.53 -4.94
N LEU A 3 -1.11 -17.63 -3.61
CA LEU A 3 -0.27 -16.73 -2.80
C LEU A 3 1.21 -16.75 -3.26
N THR A 4 1.59 -17.77 -4.02
CA THR A 4 2.93 -17.97 -4.60
C THR A 4 3.42 -16.77 -5.42
N ASP A 5 2.55 -16.09 -6.18
CA ASP A 5 2.98 -14.93 -6.98
C ASP A 5 3.32 -13.74 -6.09
N LEU A 6 2.53 -13.50 -5.05
CA LEU A 6 2.79 -12.43 -4.08
C LEU A 6 4.08 -12.72 -3.28
N GLU A 7 4.30 -13.97 -2.90
CA GLU A 7 5.52 -14.40 -2.21
C GLU A 7 6.76 -14.23 -3.10
N ASN A 8 6.66 -14.60 -4.39
CA ASN A 8 7.74 -14.42 -5.35
C ASN A 8 8.10 -12.94 -5.55
N LEU A 9 7.09 -12.06 -5.68
CA LEU A 9 7.31 -10.62 -5.78
C LEU A 9 7.88 -10.04 -4.48
N SER A 10 7.37 -10.48 -3.33
CA SER A 10 7.89 -10.05 -2.03
C SER A 10 9.36 -10.46 -1.85
N SER A 11 9.73 -11.65 -2.30
CA SER A 11 11.12 -12.12 -2.29
C SER A 11 12.03 -11.27 -3.19
N LYS A 12 11.57 -10.92 -4.39
CA LYS A 12 12.30 -10.01 -5.30
C LYS A 12 12.48 -8.62 -4.70
N LEU A 13 11.41 -8.08 -4.11
CA LEU A 13 11.47 -6.79 -3.42
C LEU A 13 12.47 -6.84 -2.26
N GLY A 14 12.41 -7.89 -1.44
CA GLY A 14 13.33 -8.09 -0.32
C GLY A 14 14.80 -8.14 -0.76
N ALA A 15 15.10 -8.83 -1.86
CA ALA A 15 16.46 -8.88 -2.41
C ALA A 15 16.99 -7.50 -2.80
N LEU A 16 16.15 -6.68 -3.46
CA LEU A 16 16.52 -5.31 -3.83
C LEU A 16 16.72 -4.42 -2.60
N LEU A 17 15.85 -4.53 -1.60
CA LEU A 17 15.95 -3.77 -0.36
C LEU A 17 17.24 -4.12 0.41
N LEU A 18 17.57 -5.41 0.49
CA LEU A 18 18.82 -5.86 1.13
C LEU A 18 20.05 -5.32 0.39
N GLU A 19 20.07 -5.43 -0.93
CA GLU A 19 21.18 -4.91 -1.76
C GLU A 19 21.39 -3.41 -1.53
N LYS A 20 20.31 -2.64 -1.46
CA LYS A 20 20.33 -1.19 -1.26
C LYS A 20 20.43 -0.78 0.23
N LYS A 21 20.41 -1.72 1.15
CA LYS A 21 20.40 -1.49 2.61
C LYS A 21 19.22 -0.60 3.04
N MET A 22 18.06 -0.88 2.47
CA MET A 22 16.82 -0.13 2.69
C MET A 22 15.83 -0.95 3.51
N PHE A 23 15.00 -0.23 4.29
CA PHE A 23 13.85 -0.78 5.00
C PHE A 23 12.55 -0.36 4.33
N PHE A 24 11.57 -1.26 4.42
CA PHE A 24 10.23 -1.11 3.84
C PHE A 24 9.17 -0.94 4.91
N THR A 25 8.16 -0.11 4.62
CA THR A 25 6.91 -0.01 5.39
C THR A 25 5.72 0.09 4.45
N CYS A 26 4.53 -0.16 4.96
CA CYS A 26 3.31 0.10 4.21
C CYS A 26 2.14 0.52 5.12
N ALA A 27 1.20 1.22 4.51
CA ALA A 27 -0.09 1.57 5.10
C ALA A 27 -1.20 0.95 4.25
N GLU A 28 -2.03 0.12 4.86
CA GLU A 28 -3.07 -0.64 4.17
C GLU A 28 -4.45 -0.25 4.67
N SER A 29 -5.38 -0.08 3.74
CA SER A 29 -6.81 0.06 4.03
C SER A 29 -7.56 -1.16 3.49
N CYS A 30 -8.03 -1.15 2.26
CA CYS A 30 -8.86 -2.24 1.70
C CYS A 30 -8.16 -3.60 1.64
N THR A 31 -6.84 -3.64 1.60
CA THR A 31 -6.07 -4.89 1.60
C THR A 31 -5.94 -5.54 2.96
N GLY A 32 -6.19 -4.79 4.05
CA GLY A 32 -6.37 -5.31 5.41
C GLY A 32 -5.24 -6.17 5.95
N GLY A 33 -3.99 -5.91 5.54
CA GLY A 33 -2.82 -6.67 5.95
C GLY A 33 -2.32 -7.69 4.91
N LEU A 34 -2.97 -7.82 3.76
CA LEU A 34 -2.55 -8.78 2.74
C LEU A 34 -1.15 -8.48 2.18
N LEU A 35 -0.80 -7.20 2.00
CA LEU A 35 0.55 -6.80 1.60
C LEU A 35 1.57 -7.17 2.69
N SER A 36 1.30 -6.81 3.92
CA SER A 36 2.15 -7.14 5.08
C SER A 36 2.32 -8.66 5.23
N GLN A 37 1.24 -9.42 5.09
CA GLN A 37 1.28 -10.89 5.11
C GLN A 37 2.18 -11.44 4.01
N SER A 38 2.08 -10.90 2.79
CA SER A 38 2.92 -11.33 1.66
C SER A 38 4.40 -11.07 1.92
N ILE A 39 4.73 -9.95 2.55
CA ILE A 39 6.10 -9.61 2.95
C ILE A 39 6.64 -10.61 3.97
N VAL A 40 5.87 -10.90 5.02
CA VAL A 40 6.36 -11.79 6.10
C VAL A 40 6.30 -13.27 5.74
N SER A 41 5.69 -13.64 4.61
CA SER A 41 5.81 -15.01 4.07
C SER A 41 7.24 -15.33 3.62
N VAL A 42 8.04 -14.30 3.35
CA VAL A 42 9.46 -14.45 2.98
C VAL A 42 10.31 -14.63 4.23
N SER A 43 10.97 -15.76 4.35
CA SER A 43 11.91 -16.00 5.45
C SER A 43 13.04 -14.97 5.44
N GLY A 44 13.36 -14.41 6.61
CA GLY A 44 14.38 -13.37 6.74
C GLY A 44 13.90 -11.95 6.45
N SER A 45 12.62 -11.75 6.20
CA SER A 45 12.04 -10.42 5.92
C SER A 45 12.29 -9.38 7.03
N SER A 46 12.53 -9.80 8.26
CA SER A 46 12.87 -8.90 9.37
C SER A 46 14.15 -8.07 9.14
N ALA A 47 14.99 -8.48 8.21
CA ALA A 47 16.20 -7.73 7.83
C ALA A 47 15.88 -6.45 7.01
N TRP A 48 14.67 -6.34 6.44
CA TRP A 48 14.27 -5.22 5.58
C TRP A 48 12.83 -4.74 5.79
N PHE A 49 12.10 -5.34 6.72
CA PHE A 49 10.74 -4.95 7.08
C PHE A 49 10.60 -4.86 8.60
N GLY A 50 10.14 -3.70 9.09
CA GLY A 50 10.02 -3.46 10.52
C GLY A 50 8.58 -3.32 11.01
N CYS A 51 7.74 -2.61 10.29
CA CYS A 51 6.35 -2.40 10.67
C CYS A 51 5.48 -2.02 9.48
N SER A 52 4.17 -2.16 9.67
CA SER A 52 3.13 -1.68 8.77
C SER A 52 1.94 -1.15 9.58
N PHE A 53 1.07 -0.41 8.90
CA PHE A 53 -0.08 0.25 9.51
C PHE A 53 -1.35 -0.21 8.78
N ILE A 54 -2.24 -0.86 9.50
CA ILE A 54 -3.57 -1.23 8.98
C ILE A 54 -4.54 -0.15 9.44
N THR A 55 -4.81 0.82 8.58
CA THR A 55 -5.65 1.97 8.87
C THR A 55 -6.94 1.90 8.07
N TYR A 56 -7.84 1.02 8.51
CA TYR A 56 -9.05 0.66 7.78
C TYR A 56 -10.14 1.73 7.83
N SER A 57 -10.16 2.57 8.87
CA SER A 57 -11.11 3.67 9.06
C SER A 57 -10.46 5.04 8.80
N ASN A 58 -11.28 6.05 8.53
CA ASN A 58 -10.80 7.44 8.43
C ASN A 58 -10.20 7.93 9.75
N TYR A 59 -10.78 7.52 10.88
CA TYR A 59 -10.24 7.82 12.21
C TYR A 59 -8.80 7.29 12.36
N SER A 60 -8.55 6.03 11.99
CA SER A 60 -7.21 5.45 12.10
C SER A 60 -6.21 6.07 11.12
N LYS A 61 -6.64 6.42 9.91
CA LYS A 61 -5.79 7.15 8.95
C LYS A 61 -5.30 8.48 9.55
N HIS A 62 -6.20 9.21 10.17
CA HIS A 62 -5.87 10.47 10.85
C HIS A 62 -5.01 10.23 12.09
N LYS A 63 -5.45 9.34 12.98
CA LYS A 63 -4.81 9.10 14.28
C LYS A 63 -3.41 8.51 14.17
N MET A 64 -3.23 7.53 13.32
CA MET A 64 -1.98 6.76 13.21
C MET A 64 -1.00 7.33 12.18
N LEU A 65 -1.50 7.89 11.10
CA LEU A 65 -0.69 8.35 9.97
C LEU A 65 -0.69 9.86 9.78
N GLY A 66 -1.45 10.60 10.56
CA GLY A 66 -1.56 12.05 10.44
C GLY A 66 -2.27 12.53 9.17
N VAL A 67 -3.08 11.67 8.53
CA VAL A 67 -3.88 12.09 7.38
C VAL A 67 -4.82 13.21 7.82
N SER A 68 -4.84 14.31 7.07
CA SER A 68 -5.65 15.48 7.36
C SER A 68 -7.13 15.17 7.32
N LYS A 69 -7.89 15.63 8.31
CA LYS A 69 -9.36 15.54 8.30
C LYS A 69 -9.96 16.29 7.12
N ASP A 70 -9.34 17.39 6.73
CA ASP A 70 -9.77 18.19 5.57
C ASP A 70 -9.56 17.42 4.25
N SER A 71 -8.44 16.74 4.10
CA SER A 71 -8.20 15.88 2.93
C SER A 71 -9.19 14.71 2.85
N LEU A 72 -9.47 14.05 3.98
CA LEU A 72 -10.46 12.98 4.05
C LEU A 72 -11.87 13.48 3.67
N LYS A 73 -12.24 14.69 4.10
CA LYS A 73 -13.51 15.32 3.79
C LYS A 73 -13.59 15.78 2.32
N SER A 74 -12.53 16.40 1.81
CA SER A 74 -12.53 17.03 0.48
C SER A 74 -12.34 16.01 -0.64
N TYR A 75 -11.46 15.03 -0.46
CA TYR A 75 -11.09 14.07 -1.51
C TYR A 75 -11.63 12.66 -1.25
N GLY A 76 -11.98 12.35 -0.01
CA GLY A 76 -12.35 10.99 0.40
C GLY A 76 -11.14 10.08 0.59
N ALA A 77 -11.35 8.95 1.26
CA ALA A 77 -10.28 8.00 1.56
C ALA A 77 -9.65 7.38 0.30
N VAL A 78 -10.43 7.17 -0.74
CA VAL A 78 -9.98 6.58 -2.01
C VAL A 78 -9.60 7.71 -2.97
N SER A 79 -8.43 8.27 -2.74
CA SER A 79 -7.88 9.38 -3.52
C SER A 79 -6.35 9.35 -3.50
N GLU A 80 -5.74 9.91 -4.52
CA GLU A 80 -4.28 10.03 -4.60
C GLU A 80 -3.73 10.96 -3.51
N GLU A 81 -4.49 12.00 -3.14
CA GLU A 81 -4.17 12.91 -2.05
C GLU A 81 -4.06 12.17 -0.73
N VAL A 82 -5.05 11.34 -0.40
CA VAL A 82 -5.07 10.61 0.87
C VAL A 82 -4.01 9.52 0.92
N VAL A 83 -3.80 8.74 -0.15
CA VAL A 83 -2.72 7.74 -0.13
C VAL A 83 -1.33 8.37 -0.08
N GLY A 84 -1.16 9.56 -0.66
CA GLY A 84 0.05 10.36 -0.51
C GLY A 84 0.32 10.74 0.94
N GLU A 85 -0.68 11.21 1.66
CA GLU A 85 -0.57 11.52 3.10
C GLU A 85 -0.37 10.25 3.93
N MET A 86 -1.02 9.13 3.57
CA MET A 86 -0.83 7.84 4.24
C MET A 86 0.62 7.35 4.13
N VAL A 87 1.21 7.38 2.94
CA VAL A 87 2.60 6.93 2.75
C VAL A 87 3.59 7.84 3.48
N ASN A 88 3.34 9.13 3.49
CA ASN A 88 4.14 10.09 4.26
C ASN A 88 4.08 9.77 5.76
N GLY A 89 2.90 9.51 6.29
CA GLY A 89 2.71 9.12 7.68
C GLY A 89 3.42 7.81 8.02
N ALA A 90 3.29 6.79 7.18
CA ALA A 90 3.96 5.51 7.39
C ALA A 90 5.49 5.64 7.41
N LEU A 91 6.06 6.43 6.51
CA LEU A 91 7.50 6.72 6.50
C LEU A 91 7.94 7.52 7.72
N SER A 92 7.14 8.49 8.17
CA SER A 92 7.41 9.31 9.35
C SER A 92 7.37 8.50 10.65
N GLU A 93 6.42 7.58 10.79
CA GLU A 93 6.23 6.75 11.98
C GLU A 93 7.11 5.48 12.00
N SER A 94 7.84 5.24 10.93
CA SER A 94 8.77 4.14 10.80
C SER A 94 10.18 4.65 10.50
N ARG A 95 11.16 3.77 10.43
CA ARG A 95 12.51 4.10 9.96
C ARG A 95 12.75 3.58 8.54
N ALA A 96 11.67 3.43 7.77
CA ALA A 96 11.74 2.89 6.43
C ALA A 96 12.24 3.93 5.41
N ASN A 97 12.80 3.41 4.34
CA ASN A 97 13.30 4.20 3.20
C ASN A 97 12.31 4.15 2.03
N LEU A 98 11.54 3.07 1.91
CA LEU A 98 10.50 2.86 0.91
C LEU A 98 9.17 2.61 1.61
N GLY A 99 8.13 3.33 1.18
CA GLY A 99 6.76 3.14 1.66
C GLY A 99 5.80 2.87 0.51
N ILE A 100 4.76 2.09 0.80
CA ILE A 100 3.58 1.92 -0.04
C ILE A 100 2.35 2.27 0.79
N ALA A 101 1.39 2.98 0.21
CA ALA A 101 0.07 3.16 0.82
C ALA A 101 -1.03 2.77 -0.15
N ILE A 102 -2.09 2.16 0.38
CA ILE A 102 -3.21 1.61 -0.38
C ILE A 102 -4.52 2.04 0.24
N SER A 103 -5.42 2.59 -0.56
CA SER A 103 -6.81 2.84 -0.18
C SER A 103 -7.73 2.58 -1.37
N GLY A 104 -8.83 1.83 -1.16
CA GLY A 104 -9.66 1.44 -2.28
C GLY A 104 -11.01 0.86 -1.89
N ILE A 105 -11.78 0.51 -2.91
CA ILE A 105 -13.11 -0.08 -2.82
C ILE A 105 -13.05 -1.50 -3.35
N ALA A 106 -12.93 -2.47 -2.43
CA ALA A 106 -12.82 -3.87 -2.81
C ALA A 106 -14.16 -4.50 -3.24
N GLY A 107 -15.28 -3.91 -2.81
CA GLY A 107 -16.62 -4.40 -3.13
C GLY A 107 -17.12 -5.51 -2.19
N PRO A 108 -18.34 -6.04 -2.43
CA PRO A 108 -19.26 -5.67 -3.52
C PRO A 108 -19.94 -4.31 -3.33
N GLY A 109 -19.94 -3.76 -2.12
CA GLY A 109 -20.51 -2.46 -1.80
C GLY A 109 -19.48 -1.32 -1.84
N GLY A 110 -19.95 -0.11 -1.58
CA GLY A 110 -19.11 1.09 -1.41
C GLY A 110 -18.75 1.84 -2.68
N GLY A 111 -19.10 1.32 -3.85
CA GLY A 111 -18.85 1.99 -5.13
C GLY A 111 -19.79 3.12 -5.42
N SER A 112 -19.36 4.05 -6.26
CA SER A 112 -20.15 5.16 -6.84
C SER A 112 -19.88 5.26 -8.33
N SER A 113 -20.60 6.19 -9.02
CA SER A 113 -20.34 6.44 -10.45
C SER A 113 -18.94 7.01 -10.70
N GLU A 114 -18.43 7.82 -9.79
CA GLU A 114 -17.09 8.41 -9.86
C GLU A 114 -15.99 7.43 -9.44
N ARG A 115 -16.31 6.60 -8.45
CA ARG A 115 -15.38 5.57 -7.91
C ARG A 115 -16.10 4.23 -7.84
N PRO A 116 -16.21 3.51 -8.95
CA PRO A 116 -16.86 2.19 -8.96
C PRO A 116 -16.07 1.18 -8.11
N VAL A 117 -16.73 0.07 -7.77
CA VAL A 117 -16.08 -1.06 -7.11
C VAL A 117 -14.85 -1.48 -7.93
N GLY A 118 -13.75 -1.72 -7.26
CA GLY A 118 -12.45 -2.01 -7.87
C GLY A 118 -11.53 -0.80 -8.01
N THR A 119 -12.03 0.41 -7.73
CA THR A 119 -11.18 1.62 -7.69
C THR A 119 -10.24 1.56 -6.51
N VAL A 120 -8.93 1.61 -6.78
CA VAL A 120 -7.87 1.59 -5.77
C VAL A 120 -6.82 2.63 -6.11
N CYS A 121 -6.46 3.43 -5.11
CA CYS A 121 -5.33 4.35 -5.18
C CYS A 121 -4.13 3.74 -4.47
N ILE A 122 -2.97 3.83 -5.08
CA ILE A 122 -1.69 3.36 -4.52
C ILE A 122 -0.68 4.49 -4.60
N ALA A 123 0.06 4.69 -3.52
CA ALA A 123 1.22 5.57 -3.48
C ALA A 123 2.48 4.75 -3.19
N TRP A 124 3.55 5.06 -3.90
CA TRP A 124 4.90 4.58 -3.65
C TRP A 124 5.80 5.76 -3.38
N LYS A 125 6.62 5.68 -2.36
CA LYS A 125 7.51 6.78 -2.02
C LYS A 125 8.84 6.31 -1.45
N LEU A 126 9.91 6.89 -1.96
CA LEU A 126 11.22 6.89 -1.31
C LEU A 126 11.27 8.04 -0.29
N ASN A 127 11.77 7.80 0.90
CA ASN A 127 11.73 8.78 2.00
C ASN A 127 12.34 10.14 1.60
N GLU A 128 13.43 10.14 0.87
CA GLU A 128 14.08 11.35 0.37
C GLU A 128 14.18 11.35 -1.16
N GLY A 129 13.10 10.98 -1.85
CA GLY A 129 13.15 10.80 -3.29
C GLY A 129 11.79 10.81 -3.96
N ALA A 130 11.69 10.00 -5.00
CA ALA A 130 10.52 9.91 -5.87
C ALA A 130 9.24 9.53 -5.11
N GLU A 131 8.15 10.13 -5.52
CA GLU A 131 6.78 9.78 -5.12
C GLU A 131 5.96 9.52 -6.38
N ILE A 132 5.27 8.40 -6.43
CA ILE A 132 4.35 8.03 -7.50
C ILE A 132 3.00 7.72 -6.86
N LYS A 133 1.93 8.29 -7.42
CA LYS A 133 0.56 8.03 -7.02
C LYS A 133 -0.26 7.70 -8.24
N GLU A 134 -1.01 6.62 -8.19
CA GLU A 134 -1.83 6.18 -9.31
C GLU A 134 -3.16 5.61 -8.82
N THR A 135 -4.17 5.77 -9.67
CA THR A 135 -5.51 5.21 -9.47
C THR A 135 -5.74 4.09 -10.48
N PHE A 136 -6.19 2.94 -9.98
CA PHE A 136 -6.47 1.74 -10.76
C PHE A 136 -7.95 1.37 -10.66
N LEU A 137 -8.43 0.67 -11.68
CA LEU A 137 -9.73 0.01 -11.66
C LEU A 137 -9.51 -1.48 -11.89
N PHE A 138 -9.58 -2.27 -10.83
CA PHE A 138 -9.41 -3.71 -10.88
C PHE A 138 -10.74 -4.44 -11.02
N ASP A 139 -10.79 -5.39 -11.93
CA ASP A 139 -11.92 -6.30 -12.08
C ASP A 139 -11.88 -7.43 -11.05
N GLY A 140 -13.04 -8.02 -10.81
CA GLY A 140 -13.17 -9.21 -9.99
C GLY A 140 -13.96 -9.00 -8.71
N ASN A 141 -14.08 -10.06 -7.92
CA ASN A 141 -14.71 -10.03 -6.61
C ASN A 141 -13.80 -9.35 -5.57
N ARG A 142 -14.28 -9.20 -4.35
CA ARG A 142 -13.56 -8.55 -3.25
C ARG A 142 -12.14 -9.12 -3.03
N ASN A 143 -12.00 -10.43 -3.03
CA ASN A 143 -10.69 -11.07 -2.82
C ASN A 143 -9.77 -10.88 -4.02
N GLU A 144 -10.30 -10.92 -5.22
CA GLU A 144 -9.54 -10.68 -6.45
C GLU A 144 -9.04 -9.24 -6.55
N VAL A 145 -9.88 -8.25 -6.21
CA VAL A 145 -9.47 -6.84 -6.16
C VAL A 145 -8.32 -6.63 -5.17
N ARG A 146 -8.45 -7.19 -3.97
CA ARG A 146 -7.41 -7.11 -2.93
C ARG A 146 -6.10 -7.77 -3.38
N TYR A 147 -6.19 -8.95 -3.99
CA TYR A 147 -5.03 -9.68 -4.52
C TYR A 147 -4.33 -8.88 -5.63
N ARG A 148 -5.08 -8.41 -6.64
CA ARG A 148 -4.55 -7.62 -7.76
C ARG A 148 -3.92 -6.31 -7.28
N THR A 149 -4.49 -5.71 -6.25
CA THR A 149 -3.94 -4.52 -5.62
C THR A 149 -2.55 -4.78 -5.03
N VAL A 150 -2.40 -5.86 -4.26
CA VAL A 150 -1.11 -6.20 -3.64
C VAL A 150 -0.08 -6.57 -4.71
N LEU A 151 -0.48 -7.31 -5.73
CA LEU A 151 0.37 -7.64 -6.86
C LEU A 151 0.92 -6.37 -7.53
N LYS A 152 0.03 -5.43 -7.85
CA LYS A 152 0.42 -4.13 -8.45
C LYS A 152 1.30 -3.28 -7.53
N ALA A 153 0.99 -3.30 -6.23
CA ALA A 153 1.78 -2.57 -5.23
C ALA A 153 3.23 -3.08 -5.16
N LEU A 154 3.41 -4.39 -5.17
CA LEU A 154 4.75 -5.02 -5.17
C LEU A 154 5.51 -4.77 -6.47
N GLU A 155 4.84 -4.89 -7.63
CA GLU A 155 5.44 -4.58 -8.94
C GLU A 155 5.94 -3.14 -8.99
N GLY A 156 5.10 -2.18 -8.60
CA GLY A 156 5.46 -0.76 -8.59
C GLY A 156 6.64 -0.44 -7.67
N ALA A 157 6.74 -1.09 -6.52
CA ALA A 157 7.87 -0.94 -5.61
C ALA A 157 9.18 -1.49 -6.22
N ILE A 158 9.11 -2.66 -6.86
CA ILE A 158 10.25 -3.24 -7.56
C ILE A 158 10.73 -2.33 -8.68
N ASP A 159 9.81 -1.79 -9.48
CA ASP A 159 10.15 -0.89 -10.59
C ASP A 159 10.75 0.43 -10.09
N LEU A 160 10.28 0.96 -8.98
CA LEU A 160 10.84 2.17 -8.36
C LEU A 160 12.28 1.97 -7.86
N LEU A 161 12.66 0.75 -7.49
CA LEU A 161 13.99 0.42 -6.98
C LEU A 161 15.01 0.03 -8.08
N LYS A 162 14.56 -0.22 -9.29
CA LYS A 162 15.46 -0.51 -10.43
C LYS A 162 16.11 0.77 -10.95
#